data_0fc0bdfb814888741bb98a0c3e61da5f
#
_entry.id   0fc0bdfb814888741bb98a0c3e61da5f
#
_cell.length_a   1.000
_cell.length_b   1.000
_cell.length_c   1.000
_cell.angle_alpha   90.00
_cell.angle_beta   90.00
_cell.angle_gamma   90.00
#
_symmetry.space_group_name_H-M   'P 1'
#
loop_
_entity.id
_entity.type
_entity.pdbx_description
1 polymer ?
#
loop_
_entity_poly.entity_id
_entity_poly.type
_entity_poly.pdbx_seq_one_letter_code
_entity_poly.pdbx_strand_id
1 'polypeptide(L)'
;MKNNTAYFLTLLALSIGVSAGQVHAQDYDPTAEIVKDLAKLKVGPKDWPQWGGWSGKNNTPNGKNIPIEWDIDDGTNIKWSARLGSQTYGNPAIANGKVYVGTNNGAGHLKRYPSNVDLGCLLCFDEKTGKFLWQHSSPKLSTGRVHDWPLQGVCCSPVIDGDRLWFVTSRGEVRCLDTEGFLDDENDGSYTAEPNENKDEADVLWVFDMMARLKVSQHNMCSCSVALAGDILLVNTSNGLDESHINLPSPDAPSFIALDRNTGELLWSDKSPGANILHGQW
;
A
#
# COMPACT_ATOMS: atom_id res chain seq x y z
N MET A 1 2.87 -92.90 -5.91
CA MET A 1 2.87 -92.36 -7.27
C MET A 1 2.00 -91.10 -7.27
N LYS A 2 2.59 -89.93 -7.15
CA LYS A 2 1.94 -88.67 -7.34
C LYS A 2 2.96 -87.74 -8.02
N ASN A 3 2.68 -87.37 -9.26
CA ASN A 3 3.49 -86.43 -10.02
C ASN A 3 3.17 -85.02 -9.58
N ASN A 4 4.19 -84.30 -9.21
CA ASN A 4 4.12 -82.86 -9.01
C ASN A 4 4.81 -82.17 -10.18
N THR A 5 4.03 -81.53 -11.00
CA THR A 5 4.49 -80.69 -12.12
C THR A 5 4.58 -79.26 -11.57
N ALA A 6 5.78 -78.71 -11.44
CA ALA A 6 6.03 -77.35 -11.06
C ALA A 6 5.96 -76.44 -12.28
N TYR A 7 5.06 -75.47 -12.28
CA TYR A 7 5.00 -74.41 -13.27
C TYR A 7 5.93 -73.26 -12.84
N PHE A 8 6.96 -73.01 -13.64
CA PHE A 8 7.76 -71.78 -13.54
C PHE A 8 7.03 -70.63 -14.24
N LEU A 9 6.56 -69.69 -13.49
CA LEU A 9 6.11 -68.39 -14.02
C LEU A 9 7.31 -67.47 -14.14
N THR A 10 7.72 -67.18 -15.37
CA THR A 10 8.73 -66.16 -15.66
C THR A 10 8.05 -64.79 -15.66
N LEU A 11 8.27 -63.99 -14.62
CA LEU A 11 7.86 -62.56 -14.59
C LEU A 11 8.85 -61.75 -15.44
N LEU A 12 8.39 -61.27 -16.57
CA LEU A 12 9.10 -60.28 -17.39
C LEU A 12 8.84 -58.91 -16.77
N ALA A 13 9.81 -58.35 -16.02
CA ALA A 13 9.76 -56.98 -15.51
C ALA A 13 10.12 -56.03 -16.66
N LEU A 14 9.10 -55.37 -17.23
CA LEU A 14 9.30 -54.22 -18.10
C LEU A 14 9.68 -53.04 -17.24
N SER A 15 10.96 -52.69 -17.18
CA SER A 15 11.44 -51.42 -16.59
C SER A 15 11.15 -50.30 -17.59
N ILE A 16 10.04 -49.60 -17.41
CA ILE A 16 9.82 -48.29 -18.03
C ILE A 16 10.76 -47.32 -17.34
N GLY A 17 11.87 -47.03 -17.97
CA GLY A 17 12.75 -45.94 -17.56
C GLY A 17 12.04 -44.61 -17.78
N VAL A 18 11.38 -44.10 -16.76
CA VAL A 18 11.00 -42.69 -16.71
C VAL A 18 12.30 -41.93 -16.48
N SER A 19 12.91 -41.44 -17.56
CA SER A 19 13.93 -40.41 -17.44
C SER A 19 13.23 -39.18 -16.84
N ALA A 20 13.34 -38.98 -15.53
CA ALA A 20 13.08 -37.72 -14.91
C ALA A 20 14.07 -36.73 -15.57
N GLY A 21 13.60 -36.02 -16.59
CA GLY A 21 14.31 -34.89 -17.11
C GLY A 21 14.59 -33.98 -15.88
N GLN A 22 15.86 -33.83 -15.55
CA GLN A 22 16.27 -32.77 -14.67
C GLN A 22 15.83 -31.48 -15.39
N VAL A 23 14.67 -30.96 -14.97
CA VAL A 23 14.40 -29.53 -15.19
C VAL A 23 15.52 -28.84 -14.42
N HIS A 24 16.57 -28.48 -15.11
CA HIS A 24 17.50 -27.51 -14.57
C HIS A 24 16.63 -26.36 -14.16
N ALA A 25 16.66 -26.00 -12.89
CA ALA A 25 16.20 -24.70 -12.41
C ALA A 25 17.11 -23.68 -13.12
N GLN A 26 16.79 -23.43 -14.39
CA GLN A 26 17.58 -22.66 -15.30
C GLN A 26 17.40 -21.22 -14.87
N ASP A 27 18.42 -20.69 -14.20
CA ASP A 27 18.74 -19.28 -14.17
C ASP A 27 17.56 -18.33 -13.94
N TYR A 28 16.63 -18.70 -13.01
CA TYR A 28 15.67 -17.72 -12.52
C TYR A 28 16.44 -16.72 -11.67
N ASP A 29 16.75 -15.57 -12.27
CA ASP A 29 17.27 -14.41 -11.56
C ASP A 29 16.10 -13.50 -11.19
N PRO A 30 15.64 -13.53 -9.94
CA PRO A 30 14.52 -12.72 -9.49
C PRO A 30 14.83 -11.22 -9.62
N THR A 31 16.09 -10.84 -9.52
CA THR A 31 16.51 -9.44 -9.68
C THR A 31 16.36 -9.00 -11.14
N ALA A 32 16.75 -9.82 -12.09
CA ALA A 32 16.60 -9.51 -13.51
C ALA A 32 15.13 -9.41 -13.91
N GLU A 33 14.25 -10.26 -13.37
CA GLU A 33 12.81 -10.19 -13.63
C GLU A 33 12.19 -8.93 -13.02
N ILE A 34 12.52 -8.59 -11.78
CA ILE A 34 12.07 -7.33 -11.15
C ILE A 34 12.53 -6.12 -11.96
N VAL A 35 13.78 -6.09 -12.43
CA VAL A 35 14.27 -4.98 -13.25
C VAL A 35 13.49 -4.85 -14.56
N LYS A 36 13.10 -5.97 -15.19
CA LYS A 36 12.23 -5.94 -16.37
C LYS A 36 10.84 -5.39 -16.06
N ASP A 37 10.26 -5.74 -14.91
CA ASP A 37 8.96 -5.23 -14.49
C ASP A 37 9.03 -3.75 -14.12
N LEU A 38 10.07 -3.32 -13.43
CA LEU A 38 10.33 -1.91 -13.15
C LEU A 38 10.46 -1.07 -14.43
N ALA A 39 11.03 -1.64 -15.49
CA ALA A 39 11.17 -0.96 -16.78
C ALA A 39 9.83 -0.76 -17.51
N LYS A 40 8.77 -1.49 -17.12
CA LYS A 40 7.39 -1.33 -17.65
C LYS A 40 6.65 -0.17 -17.01
N LEU A 41 7.08 0.29 -15.83
CA LEU A 41 6.43 1.40 -15.12
C LEU A 41 6.54 2.68 -15.94
N LYS A 42 5.40 3.28 -16.23
CA LYS A 42 5.31 4.56 -16.94
C LYS A 42 5.37 5.71 -15.94
N VAL A 43 6.58 6.14 -15.62
CA VAL A 43 6.79 7.29 -14.74
C VAL A 43 7.09 8.52 -15.58
N GLY A 44 6.31 9.56 -15.43
CA GLY A 44 6.56 10.86 -16.08
C GLY A 44 7.90 11.45 -15.63
N PRO A 45 8.55 12.27 -16.47
CA PRO A 45 9.89 12.80 -16.17
C PRO A 45 9.96 13.70 -14.93
N LYS A 46 8.81 14.19 -14.46
CA LYS A 46 8.67 15.04 -13.26
C LYS A 46 7.90 14.34 -12.14
N ASP A 47 7.43 13.12 -12.37
CA ASP A 47 6.64 12.41 -11.39
C ASP A 47 7.51 11.84 -10.27
N TRP A 48 6.91 11.79 -9.09
CA TRP A 48 7.43 11.19 -7.87
C TRP A 48 6.34 10.31 -7.24
N PRO A 49 5.98 9.18 -7.93
CA PRO A 49 4.73 8.47 -7.68
C PRO A 49 4.70 7.63 -6.40
N GLN A 50 5.78 7.57 -5.63
CA GLN A 50 5.85 6.84 -4.36
C GLN A 50 6.92 7.41 -3.43
N TRP A 51 6.98 6.89 -2.21
CA TRP A 51 8.09 7.18 -1.30
C TRP A 51 9.43 6.83 -1.96
N GLY A 52 10.38 7.77 -1.92
CA GLY A 52 11.69 7.57 -2.57
C GLY A 52 11.71 7.80 -4.09
N GLY A 53 10.62 8.22 -4.71
CA GLY A 53 10.48 8.54 -6.12
C GLY A 53 9.81 7.43 -6.92
N TRP A 54 10.57 6.47 -7.38
CA TRP A 54 10.08 5.25 -8.00
C TRP A 54 11.12 4.14 -7.85
N SER A 55 10.73 2.91 -8.03
CA SER A 55 11.55 1.74 -7.69
C SER A 55 12.95 1.71 -8.34
N GLY A 56 13.19 2.46 -9.42
CA GLY A 56 14.49 2.60 -10.07
C GLY A 56 15.28 3.86 -9.68
N LYS A 57 14.82 4.71 -8.76
CA LYS A 57 15.42 6.05 -8.54
C LYS A 57 16.04 6.32 -7.18
N ASN A 58 15.63 5.66 -6.15
CA ASN A 58 16.21 5.81 -4.82
C ASN A 58 16.46 7.27 -4.39
N ASN A 59 15.42 8.07 -4.30
CA ASN A 59 15.45 9.49 -3.87
C ASN A 59 16.29 10.43 -4.77
N THR A 60 16.51 10.09 -6.04
CA THR A 60 17.27 10.93 -6.94
C THR A 60 16.39 11.59 -7.99
N PRO A 61 16.01 12.89 -7.83
CA PRO A 61 15.18 13.59 -8.80
C PRO A 61 15.95 13.89 -10.10
N ASN A 62 15.20 13.97 -11.21
CA ASN A 62 15.74 14.41 -12.51
C ASN A 62 15.74 15.95 -12.65
N GLY A 63 15.63 16.68 -11.56
CA GLY A 63 15.52 18.14 -11.58
C GLY A 63 16.80 18.83 -12.05
N LYS A 64 16.61 19.96 -12.78
CA LYS A 64 17.67 20.93 -13.06
C LYS A 64 17.27 22.24 -12.40
N ASN A 65 18.27 23.00 -11.93
CA ASN A 65 18.07 24.30 -11.26
C ASN A 65 17.10 24.20 -10.05
N ILE A 66 17.29 23.15 -9.27
CA ILE A 66 16.49 22.95 -8.04
C ILE A 66 16.82 24.09 -7.10
N PRO A 67 15.84 24.83 -6.56
CA PRO A 67 16.07 25.88 -5.59
C PRO A 67 16.80 25.33 -4.36
N ILE A 68 17.80 26.03 -3.89
CA ILE A 68 18.53 25.71 -2.65
C ILE A 68 18.13 26.64 -1.51
N GLU A 69 17.35 27.67 -1.82
CA GLU A 69 16.80 28.65 -0.89
C GLU A 69 15.32 28.87 -1.19
N TRP A 70 14.51 29.00 -0.17
CA TRP A 70 13.10 29.36 -0.28
C TRP A 70 12.69 30.17 0.96
N ASP A 71 11.70 31.03 0.79
CA ASP A 71 11.11 31.80 1.88
C ASP A 71 9.58 31.75 1.75
N ILE A 72 8.93 31.31 2.84
CA ILE A 72 7.46 31.17 2.89
C ILE A 72 6.77 32.51 3.17
N ASP A 73 7.48 33.49 3.74
CA ASP A 73 6.91 34.78 4.14
C ASP A 73 6.80 35.71 2.92
N ASP A 74 7.82 35.74 2.06
CA ASP A 74 7.82 36.57 0.86
C ASP A 74 7.47 35.77 -0.43
N GLY A 75 7.38 34.43 -0.35
CA GLY A 75 7.06 33.55 -1.47
C GLY A 75 8.24 33.22 -2.39
N THR A 76 9.47 33.56 -1.99
CA THR A 76 10.66 33.25 -2.78
C THR A 76 10.78 31.76 -3.05
N ASN A 77 10.85 31.40 -4.34
CA ASN A 77 10.90 30.00 -4.82
C ASN A 77 9.73 29.10 -4.35
N ILE A 78 8.64 29.68 -3.89
CA ILE A 78 7.39 28.98 -3.55
C ILE A 78 6.44 29.05 -4.77
N LYS A 79 6.06 27.92 -5.31
CA LYS A 79 5.10 27.84 -6.41
C LYS A 79 3.67 28.06 -5.92
N TRP A 80 3.31 27.40 -4.83
CA TRP A 80 2.02 27.51 -4.13
C TRP A 80 2.15 26.87 -2.74
N SER A 81 1.19 27.14 -1.89
CA SER A 81 1.01 26.48 -0.59
C SER A 81 -0.43 26.03 -0.44
N ALA A 82 -0.64 24.92 0.29
CA ALA A 82 -1.96 24.38 0.57
C ALA A 82 -2.10 24.03 2.06
N ARG A 83 -3.31 24.15 2.59
CA ARG A 83 -3.58 23.76 3.98
C ARG A 83 -3.69 22.25 4.08
N LEU A 84 -2.95 21.69 5.00
CA LEU A 84 -3.06 20.30 5.44
C LEU A 84 -3.71 20.23 6.82
N GLY A 85 -3.83 19.02 7.36
CA GLY A 85 -4.18 18.82 8.77
C GLY A 85 -3.10 19.29 9.72
N SER A 86 -3.31 19.08 11.01
CA SER A 86 -2.37 19.52 12.07
C SER A 86 -1.08 18.69 12.07
N GLN A 87 -1.10 17.49 11.47
CA GLN A 87 0.04 16.58 11.41
C GLN A 87 0.09 15.86 10.05
N THR A 88 1.30 15.72 9.52
CA THR A 88 1.59 15.05 8.25
C THR A 88 2.96 14.40 8.36
N TYR A 89 3.03 13.08 8.25
CA TYR A 89 4.27 12.30 8.34
C TYR A 89 4.65 11.65 7.01
N GLY A 90 3.66 11.33 6.18
CA GLY A 90 3.90 10.78 4.85
C GLY A 90 4.49 11.81 3.89
N ASN A 91 5.44 11.40 3.05
CA ASN A 91 5.91 12.26 1.97
C ASN A 91 4.84 12.40 0.90
N PRO A 92 4.68 13.59 0.30
CA PRO A 92 3.82 13.75 -0.86
C PRO A 92 4.27 12.85 -2.02
N ALA A 93 3.31 12.25 -2.72
CA ALA A 93 3.54 11.62 -4.01
C ALA A 93 2.98 12.51 -5.13
N ILE A 94 3.67 12.53 -6.26
CA ILE A 94 3.34 13.42 -7.40
C ILE A 94 3.28 12.56 -8.65
N ALA A 95 2.10 12.53 -9.27
CA ALA A 95 1.90 11.83 -10.53
C ALA A 95 0.72 12.41 -11.30
N ASN A 96 0.78 12.35 -12.63
CA ASN A 96 -0.30 12.73 -13.53
C ASN A 96 -0.85 14.16 -13.28
N GLY A 97 0.03 15.08 -12.89
CA GLY A 97 -0.35 16.48 -12.62
C GLY A 97 -1.09 16.68 -11.29
N LYS A 98 -1.01 15.73 -10.38
CA LYS A 98 -1.63 15.79 -9.05
C LYS A 98 -0.60 15.57 -7.94
N VAL A 99 -0.88 16.07 -6.75
CA VAL A 99 -0.10 15.89 -5.53
C VAL A 99 -0.99 15.24 -4.49
N TYR A 100 -0.53 14.09 -3.97
CA TYR A 100 -1.26 13.31 -2.97
C TYR A 100 -0.49 13.33 -1.65
N VAL A 101 -1.18 13.60 -0.54
CA VAL A 101 -0.53 13.68 0.78
C VAL A 101 -1.44 13.17 1.89
N GLY A 102 -0.88 12.30 2.73
CA GLY A 102 -1.54 11.80 3.93
C GLY A 102 -1.50 12.82 5.07
N THR A 103 -2.61 12.98 5.81
CA THR A 103 -2.75 13.89 6.94
C THR A 103 -3.99 13.55 7.76
N ASN A 104 -4.38 14.39 8.71
CA ASN A 104 -5.67 14.38 9.39
C ASN A 104 -6.62 15.46 8.83
N ASN A 105 -7.85 15.49 9.35
CA ASN A 105 -8.90 16.41 8.88
C ASN A 105 -8.76 17.88 9.35
N GLY A 106 -7.66 18.27 9.95
CA GLY A 106 -7.49 19.60 10.55
C GLY A 106 -7.64 20.78 9.56
N ALA A 107 -7.50 20.55 8.25
CA ALA A 107 -7.75 21.55 7.22
C ALA A 107 -9.26 21.81 7.00
N GLY A 108 -10.13 20.82 7.21
CA GLY A 108 -11.57 20.92 7.03
C GLY A 108 -11.99 21.23 5.60
N HIS A 109 -11.40 20.54 4.60
CA HIS A 109 -11.71 20.77 3.19
C HIS A 109 -13.14 20.39 2.84
N LEU A 110 -13.64 19.26 3.41
CA LEU A 110 -14.99 18.79 3.17
C LEU A 110 -15.98 19.45 4.14
N LYS A 111 -17.03 20.07 3.62
CA LYS A 111 -18.07 20.72 4.44
C LYS A 111 -18.75 19.77 5.43
N ARG A 112 -18.89 18.48 5.07
CA ARG A 112 -19.51 17.46 5.92
C ARG A 112 -18.65 17.06 7.10
N TYR A 113 -17.36 17.39 7.08
CA TYR A 113 -16.42 17.09 8.15
C TYR A 113 -15.73 18.38 8.66
N PRO A 114 -16.30 19.05 9.65
CA PRO A 114 -15.64 20.15 10.30
C PRO A 114 -14.22 19.78 10.79
N SER A 115 -13.32 20.75 10.81
CA SER A 115 -11.88 20.53 11.12
C SER A 115 -11.58 19.92 12.49
N ASN A 116 -12.54 19.96 13.42
CA ASN A 116 -12.43 19.34 14.75
C ASN A 116 -12.86 17.86 14.77
N VAL A 117 -13.33 17.30 13.66
CA VAL A 117 -13.59 15.86 13.54
C VAL A 117 -12.30 15.14 13.20
N ASP A 118 -11.85 14.25 14.07
CA ASP A 118 -10.62 13.49 13.87
C ASP A 118 -10.83 12.37 12.84
N LEU A 119 -10.14 12.46 11.71
CA LEU A 119 -10.17 11.50 10.60
C LEU A 119 -8.77 11.28 10.07
N GLY A 120 -8.53 10.08 9.53
CA GLY A 120 -7.40 9.84 8.62
C GLY A 120 -7.77 10.33 7.22
N CYS A 121 -6.96 11.22 6.65
CA CYS A 121 -7.22 11.81 5.33
C CYS A 121 -6.07 11.60 4.36
N LEU A 122 -6.41 11.26 3.12
CA LEU A 122 -5.53 11.43 1.96
C LEU A 122 -6.10 12.56 1.12
N LEU A 123 -5.31 13.61 0.90
CA LEU A 123 -5.70 14.80 0.13
C LEU A 123 -5.08 14.76 -1.25
N CYS A 124 -5.83 15.22 -2.24
CA CYS A 124 -5.38 15.41 -3.61
C CYS A 124 -5.44 16.88 -4.01
N PHE A 125 -4.36 17.37 -4.62
CA PHE A 125 -4.25 18.74 -5.11
C PHE A 125 -3.78 18.74 -6.57
N ASP A 126 -4.20 19.75 -7.32
CA ASP A 126 -3.66 20.06 -8.64
C ASP A 126 -2.18 20.49 -8.52
N GLU A 127 -1.26 19.80 -9.20
CA GLU A 127 0.19 20.06 -9.14
C GLU A 127 0.56 21.46 -9.59
N LYS A 128 -0.16 22.01 -10.56
CA LYS A 128 0.18 23.30 -11.15
C LYS A 128 -0.22 24.47 -10.26
N THR A 129 -1.37 24.37 -9.60
CA THR A 129 -2.03 25.49 -8.92
C THR A 129 -2.11 25.33 -7.40
N GLY A 130 -1.95 24.11 -6.86
CA GLY A 130 -2.19 23.80 -5.46
C GLY A 130 -3.67 23.76 -5.07
N LYS A 131 -4.58 23.82 -6.06
CA LYS A 131 -6.02 23.75 -5.82
C LYS A 131 -6.38 22.38 -5.25
N PHE A 132 -7.12 22.35 -4.12
CA PHE A 132 -7.72 21.14 -3.60
C PHE A 132 -8.67 20.53 -4.63
N LEU A 133 -8.54 19.21 -4.85
CA LEU A 133 -9.37 18.45 -5.78
C LEU A 133 -10.33 17.55 -5.02
N TRP A 134 -9.83 16.59 -4.26
CA TRP A 134 -10.64 15.66 -3.49
C TRP A 134 -9.93 15.15 -2.22
N GLN A 135 -10.71 14.57 -1.33
CA GLN A 135 -10.27 13.97 -0.08
C GLN A 135 -10.85 12.57 0.10
N HIS A 136 -9.99 11.60 0.42
CA HIS A 136 -10.41 10.37 1.08
C HIS A 136 -10.46 10.59 2.59
N SER A 137 -11.50 10.06 3.25
CA SER A 137 -11.69 10.19 4.70
C SER A 137 -11.94 8.83 5.35
N SER A 138 -11.17 8.51 6.39
CA SER A 138 -11.32 7.31 7.21
C SER A 138 -11.71 7.70 8.64
N PRO A 139 -12.86 7.23 9.17
CA PRO A 139 -13.18 7.39 10.59
C PRO A 139 -12.13 6.73 11.48
N LYS A 140 -11.81 7.34 12.61
CA LYS A 140 -10.89 6.76 13.59
C LYS A 140 -11.50 5.53 14.26
N LEU A 141 -10.65 4.56 14.65
CA LEU A 141 -11.08 3.40 15.40
C LEU A 141 -11.54 3.79 16.81
N SER A 142 -12.62 3.17 17.27
CA SER A 142 -13.14 3.38 18.63
C SER A 142 -12.21 2.89 19.74
N THR A 143 -11.26 2.03 19.41
CA THR A 143 -10.19 1.56 20.31
C THR A 143 -9.19 2.66 20.67
N GLY A 144 -9.21 3.77 19.95
CA GLY A 144 -8.36 4.92 20.25
C GLY A 144 -6.89 4.65 20.04
N ARG A 145 -6.05 5.25 20.88
CA ARG A 145 -4.60 5.29 20.74
C ARG A 145 -3.92 3.95 20.53
N VAL A 146 -4.43 2.89 21.12
CA VAL A 146 -3.81 1.56 21.02
C VAL A 146 -3.69 1.06 19.57
N HIS A 147 -4.63 1.42 18.71
CA HIS A 147 -4.64 0.99 17.32
C HIS A 147 -4.66 2.14 16.31
N ASP A 148 -5.12 3.33 16.71
CA ASP A 148 -5.31 4.46 15.78
C ASP A 148 -5.09 5.78 16.51
N TRP A 149 -3.84 6.20 16.54
CA TRP A 149 -3.40 7.36 17.32
C TRP A 149 -4.20 8.63 17.00
N PRO A 150 -4.76 9.29 18.03
CA PRO A 150 -5.55 10.50 17.83
C PRO A 150 -4.79 11.60 17.10
N LEU A 151 -5.46 12.26 16.17
CA LEU A 151 -4.98 13.40 15.38
C LEU A 151 -3.78 13.13 14.47
N GLN A 152 -3.32 11.86 14.34
CA GLN A 152 -2.21 11.55 13.43
C GLN A 152 -2.68 11.46 11.97
N GLY A 153 -3.81 10.85 11.72
CA GLY A 153 -4.33 10.63 10.37
C GLY A 153 -3.52 9.65 9.55
N VAL A 154 -3.54 9.80 8.22
CA VAL A 154 -2.77 8.96 7.30
C VAL A 154 -1.31 9.40 7.31
N CYS A 155 -0.41 8.49 7.70
CA CYS A 155 1.03 8.76 7.83
C CYS A 155 1.88 8.12 6.73
N CYS A 156 1.31 7.29 5.87
CA CYS A 156 2.02 6.70 4.75
C CYS A 156 2.12 7.64 3.54
N SER A 157 3.08 7.36 2.67
CA SER A 157 3.09 7.88 1.31
C SER A 157 2.30 6.92 0.42
N PRO A 158 1.38 7.38 -0.43
CA PRO A 158 0.73 6.54 -1.42
C PRO A 158 1.70 6.13 -2.53
N VAL A 159 1.37 5.06 -3.26
CA VAL A 159 2.00 4.72 -4.54
C VAL A 159 0.98 4.89 -5.66
N ILE A 160 1.39 5.48 -6.78
CA ILE A 160 0.54 5.76 -7.93
C ILE A 160 1.11 5.05 -9.16
N ASP A 161 0.25 4.38 -9.92
CA ASP A 161 0.58 3.82 -11.23
C ASP A 161 -0.63 3.87 -12.17
N GLY A 162 -0.52 4.64 -13.24
CA GLY A 162 -1.62 4.91 -14.14
C GLY A 162 -2.72 5.74 -13.49
N ASP A 163 -3.93 5.24 -13.57
CA ASP A 163 -5.17 5.82 -13.02
C ASP A 163 -5.47 5.40 -11.58
N ARG A 164 -4.59 4.62 -10.95
CA ARG A 164 -4.80 4.06 -9.61
C ARG A 164 -3.75 4.50 -8.62
N LEU A 165 -4.16 4.59 -7.38
CA LEU A 165 -3.27 4.78 -6.25
C LEU A 165 -3.60 3.80 -5.10
N TRP A 166 -2.58 3.43 -4.35
CA TRP A 166 -2.70 2.55 -3.18
C TRP A 166 -2.05 3.19 -1.97
N PHE A 167 -2.68 3.03 -0.83
CA PHE A 167 -2.17 3.53 0.44
C PHE A 167 -2.73 2.72 1.61
N VAL A 168 -2.19 2.96 2.80
CA VAL A 168 -2.69 2.35 4.04
C VAL A 168 -3.31 3.43 4.90
N THR A 169 -4.53 3.20 5.36
CA THR A 169 -5.18 4.09 6.33
C THR A 169 -4.58 3.91 7.73
N SER A 170 -4.64 4.94 8.57
CA SER A 170 -4.17 4.86 9.96
C SER A 170 -4.84 3.72 10.76
N ARG A 171 -6.04 3.32 10.35
CA ARG A 171 -6.83 2.24 10.95
C ARG A 171 -6.53 0.84 10.43
N GLY A 172 -5.49 0.67 9.59
CA GLY A 172 -5.05 -0.64 9.11
C GLY A 172 -5.81 -1.22 7.93
N GLU A 173 -6.33 -0.38 7.06
CA GLU A 173 -6.91 -0.79 5.79
C GLU A 173 -5.99 -0.45 4.63
N VAL A 174 -5.72 -1.41 3.75
CA VAL A 174 -5.13 -1.12 2.44
C VAL A 174 -6.25 -0.74 1.50
N ARG A 175 -6.11 0.38 0.80
CA ARG A 175 -7.12 0.86 -0.14
C ARG A 175 -6.51 1.15 -1.50
N CYS A 176 -7.28 0.84 -2.54
CA CYS A 176 -7.06 1.32 -3.90
C CYS A 176 -8.07 2.41 -4.18
N LEU A 177 -7.62 3.53 -4.72
CA LEU A 177 -8.49 4.62 -5.16
C LEU A 177 -8.27 4.88 -6.65
N ASP A 178 -9.28 5.40 -7.32
CA ASP A 178 -9.13 6.10 -8.58
C ASP A 178 -8.42 7.45 -8.36
N THR A 179 -7.52 7.84 -9.27
CA THR A 179 -6.75 9.09 -9.17
C THR A 179 -7.56 10.33 -9.48
N GLU A 180 -8.67 10.21 -10.20
CA GLU A 180 -9.61 11.30 -10.47
C GLU A 180 -10.61 11.51 -9.32
N GLY A 181 -10.83 10.48 -8.46
CA GLY A 181 -11.93 10.47 -7.53
C GLY A 181 -13.25 10.62 -8.29
N PHE A 182 -14.26 11.23 -7.72
CA PHE A 182 -15.54 11.46 -8.41
C PHE A 182 -15.55 12.70 -9.35
N LEU A 183 -14.38 13.21 -9.77
CA LEU A 183 -14.32 14.34 -10.71
C LEU A 183 -14.80 13.97 -12.12
N ASP A 184 -14.67 12.72 -12.50
CA ASP A 184 -15.06 12.17 -13.82
C ASP A 184 -16.51 11.70 -13.90
N ASP A 185 -17.24 11.68 -12.76
CA ASP A 185 -18.64 11.21 -12.65
C ASP A 185 -18.77 9.66 -12.73
N GLU A 186 -17.69 8.92 -12.56
CA GLU A 186 -17.68 7.46 -12.50
C GLU A 186 -17.56 6.98 -11.04
N ASN A 187 -18.02 5.76 -10.75
CA ASN A 187 -17.84 5.04 -9.47
C ASN A 187 -17.29 3.67 -9.82
N ASP A 188 -15.97 3.56 -9.75
CA ASP A 188 -15.22 2.45 -10.26
C ASP A 188 -15.00 1.33 -9.24
N GLY A 189 -14.59 0.14 -9.76
CA GLY A 189 -14.16 -0.97 -8.94
C GLY A 189 -15.29 -1.81 -8.35
N SER A 190 -14.94 -2.56 -7.30
CA SER A 190 -15.86 -3.48 -6.62
C SER A 190 -16.47 -2.90 -5.35
N TYR A 191 -15.94 -1.80 -4.86
CA TYR A 191 -16.45 -1.10 -3.69
C TYR A 191 -17.34 0.04 -4.16
N THR A 192 -18.61 0.00 -3.82
CA THR A 192 -19.63 0.99 -4.22
C THR A 192 -20.46 1.40 -3.01
N ALA A 193 -19.83 1.49 -1.84
CA ALA A 193 -20.49 1.81 -0.58
C ALA A 193 -20.00 3.14 0.00
N GLU A 194 -19.53 4.04 -0.85
CA GLU A 194 -19.14 5.37 -0.45
C GLU A 194 -20.34 6.14 0.10
N PRO A 195 -20.18 6.83 1.24
CA PRO A 195 -21.26 7.60 1.83
C PRO A 195 -21.65 8.83 1.00
N ASN A 196 -20.76 9.28 0.09
CA ASN A 196 -20.97 10.40 -0.81
C ASN A 196 -20.12 10.24 -2.08
N GLU A 197 -20.67 10.62 -3.20
CA GLU A 197 -20.05 10.64 -4.52
C GLU A 197 -19.91 12.09 -5.03
N ASN A 198 -19.61 13.02 -4.12
CA ASN A 198 -19.38 14.41 -4.51
C ASN A 198 -18.03 14.57 -5.19
N LYS A 199 -17.90 15.56 -6.05
CA LYS A 199 -16.66 15.87 -6.79
C LYS A 199 -15.43 16.12 -5.92
N ASP A 200 -15.60 16.45 -4.66
CA ASP A 200 -14.52 16.68 -3.68
C ASP A 200 -14.22 15.45 -2.81
N GLU A 201 -14.80 14.29 -3.15
CA GLU A 201 -14.57 13.01 -2.49
C GLU A 201 -13.72 12.07 -3.36
N ALA A 202 -13.04 11.13 -2.71
CA ALA A 202 -12.30 10.08 -3.40
C ALA A 202 -13.20 8.91 -3.79
N ASP A 203 -12.95 8.30 -4.92
CA ASP A 203 -13.52 7.04 -5.35
C ASP A 203 -12.66 5.87 -4.90
N VAL A 204 -13.26 4.86 -4.25
CA VAL A 204 -12.59 3.69 -3.66
C VAL A 204 -12.85 2.44 -4.48
N LEU A 205 -11.85 1.90 -5.15
CA LEU A 205 -11.99 0.70 -5.98
C LEU A 205 -12.10 -0.58 -5.18
N TRP A 206 -11.32 -0.71 -4.11
CA TRP A 206 -11.37 -1.84 -3.17
C TRP A 206 -10.72 -1.54 -1.82
N VAL A 207 -11.07 -2.36 -0.82
CA VAL A 207 -10.59 -2.25 0.56
C VAL A 207 -10.17 -3.61 1.10
N PHE A 208 -9.00 -3.67 1.75
CA PHE A 208 -8.54 -4.83 2.52
C PHE A 208 -8.28 -4.43 3.97
N ASP A 209 -9.16 -4.82 4.88
CA ASP A 209 -9.04 -4.59 6.32
C ASP A 209 -8.12 -5.64 6.96
N MET A 210 -6.91 -5.26 7.34
CA MET A 210 -5.92 -6.16 7.92
C MET A 210 -6.29 -6.63 9.33
N MET A 211 -6.92 -5.78 10.14
CA MET A 211 -7.37 -6.16 11.47
C MET A 211 -8.50 -7.18 11.41
N ALA A 212 -9.50 -6.95 10.58
CA ALA A 212 -10.64 -7.85 10.45
C ALA A 212 -10.27 -9.19 9.81
N ARG A 213 -9.48 -9.15 8.72
CA ARG A 213 -9.16 -10.35 7.91
C ARG A 213 -8.01 -11.17 8.46
N LEU A 214 -6.99 -10.55 9.07
CA LEU A 214 -5.75 -11.20 9.47
C LEU A 214 -5.53 -11.22 10.98
N LYS A 215 -6.44 -10.62 11.75
CA LYS A 215 -6.31 -10.49 13.21
C LYS A 215 -5.07 -9.70 13.65
N VAL A 216 -4.60 -8.82 12.82
CA VAL A 216 -3.51 -7.90 13.14
C VAL A 216 -3.92 -7.03 14.32
N SER A 217 -3.00 -6.83 15.26
CA SER A 217 -3.09 -5.81 16.29
C SER A 217 -2.02 -4.76 16.00
N GLN A 218 -2.38 -3.72 15.27
CA GLN A 218 -1.43 -2.68 14.91
C GLN A 218 -0.99 -1.88 16.13
N HIS A 219 0.30 -1.56 16.17
CA HIS A 219 0.87 -0.79 17.26
C HIS A 219 0.64 0.70 17.01
N ASN A 220 -0.21 1.32 17.83
CA ASN A 220 -0.60 2.74 17.80
C ASN A 220 -1.36 3.14 16.52
N MET A 221 -0.93 2.75 15.34
CA MET A 221 -1.56 2.98 14.04
C MET A 221 -0.83 2.21 12.96
N CYS A 222 -1.41 2.13 11.77
CA CYS A 222 -0.72 1.66 10.59
C CYS A 222 -0.14 2.86 9.80
N SER A 223 1.13 2.78 9.43
CA SER A 223 1.86 3.86 8.73
C SER A 223 2.68 3.37 7.54
N CYS A 224 2.48 2.12 7.13
CA CYS A 224 3.21 1.51 6.03
C CYS A 224 3.02 2.27 4.71
N SER A 225 4.11 2.72 4.11
CA SER A 225 4.11 3.11 2.70
C SER A 225 4.23 1.85 1.85
N VAL A 226 3.18 1.54 1.08
CA VAL A 226 3.14 0.33 0.27
C VAL A 226 4.19 0.37 -0.84
N ALA A 227 4.66 -0.81 -1.25
CA ALA A 227 5.55 -0.94 -2.40
C ALA A 227 4.88 -1.75 -3.50
N LEU A 228 5.01 -1.28 -4.74
CA LEU A 228 4.47 -1.94 -5.92
C LEU A 228 5.58 -2.70 -6.65
N ALA A 229 5.34 -3.99 -6.93
CA ALA A 229 6.23 -4.86 -7.69
C ALA A 229 5.41 -5.63 -8.74
N GLY A 230 5.35 -5.12 -9.96
CA GLY A 230 4.47 -5.66 -11.01
C GLY A 230 3.01 -5.61 -10.57
N ASP A 231 2.35 -6.77 -10.54
CA ASP A 231 0.95 -6.89 -10.11
C ASP A 231 0.78 -7.12 -8.59
N ILE A 232 1.84 -6.96 -7.80
CA ILE A 232 1.86 -7.26 -6.38
C ILE A 232 2.06 -5.99 -5.57
N LEU A 233 1.22 -5.79 -4.55
CA LEU A 233 1.42 -4.82 -3.49
C LEU A 233 2.05 -5.49 -2.27
N LEU A 234 3.16 -4.95 -1.82
CA LEU A 234 3.86 -5.38 -0.62
C LEU A 234 3.53 -4.43 0.54
N VAL A 235 3.03 -4.99 1.64
CA VAL A 235 2.50 -4.21 2.76
C VAL A 235 3.01 -4.77 4.09
N ASN A 236 3.55 -3.90 4.93
CA ASN A 236 3.78 -4.18 6.34
C ASN A 236 2.46 -3.94 7.11
N THR A 237 2.08 -4.85 7.99
CA THR A 237 0.79 -4.81 8.67
C THR A 237 0.76 -3.93 9.91
N SER A 238 1.91 -3.46 10.36
CA SER A 238 2.09 -2.78 11.65
C SER A 238 1.70 -3.62 12.87
N ASN A 239 1.58 -4.97 12.72
CA ASN A 239 1.36 -5.84 13.86
C ASN A 239 2.46 -5.65 14.91
N GLY A 240 2.11 -5.52 16.18
CA GLY A 240 3.09 -5.24 17.22
C GLY A 240 2.51 -5.25 18.63
N LEU A 241 3.26 -4.65 19.56
CA LEU A 241 2.91 -4.57 20.97
C LEU A 241 1.64 -3.74 21.21
N ASP A 242 1.02 -3.96 22.35
CA ASP A 242 -0.06 -3.08 22.84
C ASP A 242 0.47 -1.73 23.34
N GLU A 243 -0.39 -0.87 23.84
CA GLU A 243 -0.04 0.46 24.35
C GLU A 243 0.95 0.41 25.52
N SER A 244 1.00 -0.69 26.29
CA SER A 244 1.95 -0.86 27.39
C SER A 244 3.40 -1.07 26.93
N HIS A 245 3.62 -1.42 25.65
CA HIS A 245 4.90 -1.83 25.06
C HIS A 245 5.49 -3.10 25.70
N ILE A 246 4.63 -3.95 26.28
CA ILE A 246 5.03 -5.18 26.97
C ILE A 246 4.38 -6.40 26.33
N ASN A 247 3.07 -6.32 26.04
CA ASN A 247 2.31 -7.46 25.56
C ASN A 247 2.21 -7.45 24.04
N LEU A 248 2.28 -8.63 23.43
CA LEU A 248 2.04 -8.85 22.01
C LEU A 248 0.67 -9.52 21.84
N PRO A 249 -0.39 -8.76 21.47
CA PRO A 249 -1.75 -9.30 21.41
C PRO A 249 -1.95 -10.36 20.33
N SER A 250 -1.24 -10.26 19.22
CA SER A 250 -1.42 -11.09 18.03
C SER A 250 -0.09 -11.69 17.54
N PRO A 251 0.58 -12.59 18.30
CA PRO A 251 1.89 -13.12 17.92
C PRO A 251 1.86 -14.01 16.65
N ASP A 252 0.70 -14.55 16.31
CA ASP A 252 0.49 -15.38 15.12
C ASP A 252 -0.01 -14.62 13.89
N ALA A 253 -0.34 -13.34 14.03
CA ALA A 253 -0.73 -12.51 12.89
C ALA A 253 0.48 -12.19 12.02
N PRO A 254 0.28 -12.05 10.69
CA PRO A 254 1.36 -11.73 9.79
C PRO A 254 1.89 -10.31 10.04
N SER A 255 3.20 -10.16 9.86
CA SER A 255 3.89 -8.86 9.88
C SER A 255 4.03 -8.26 8.49
N PHE A 256 3.98 -9.10 7.45
CA PHE A 256 4.15 -8.70 6.06
C PHE A 256 3.20 -9.49 5.16
N ILE A 257 2.60 -8.82 4.18
CA ILE A 257 1.65 -9.42 3.24
C ILE A 257 1.90 -8.96 1.82
N ALA A 258 1.45 -9.77 0.86
CA ALA A 258 1.32 -9.39 -0.53
C ALA A 258 -0.15 -9.48 -0.96
N LEU A 259 -0.61 -8.43 -1.64
CA LEU A 259 -1.94 -8.37 -2.22
C LEU A 259 -1.84 -8.26 -3.75
N ASP A 260 -2.82 -8.80 -4.46
CA ASP A 260 -3.04 -8.45 -5.85
C ASP A 260 -3.44 -6.98 -5.96
N ARG A 261 -2.72 -6.21 -6.79
CA ARG A 261 -2.93 -4.76 -6.92
C ARG A 261 -4.29 -4.38 -7.49
N ASN A 262 -4.90 -5.26 -8.29
CA ASN A 262 -6.14 -4.96 -8.99
C ASN A 262 -7.37 -5.31 -8.16
N THR A 263 -7.28 -6.39 -7.37
CA THR A 263 -8.43 -6.95 -6.65
C THR A 263 -8.36 -6.77 -5.14
N GLY A 264 -7.17 -6.49 -4.59
CA GLY A 264 -6.94 -6.49 -3.15
C GLY A 264 -6.97 -7.89 -2.53
N GLU A 265 -6.92 -8.97 -3.31
CA GLU A 265 -6.85 -10.33 -2.80
C GLU A 265 -5.51 -10.63 -2.15
N LEU A 266 -5.54 -11.36 -1.03
CA LEU A 266 -4.33 -11.81 -0.33
C LEU A 266 -3.66 -12.93 -1.14
N LEU A 267 -2.44 -12.67 -1.62
CA LEU A 267 -1.63 -13.64 -2.35
C LEU A 267 -0.79 -14.51 -1.40
N TRP A 268 -0.13 -13.89 -0.44
CA TRP A 268 0.63 -14.58 0.60
C TRP A 268 0.83 -13.69 1.83
N SER A 269 1.27 -14.30 2.93
CA SER A 269 1.59 -13.61 4.17
C SER A 269 2.82 -14.21 4.85
N ASP A 270 3.56 -13.39 5.58
CA ASP A 270 4.72 -13.78 6.38
C ASP A 270 4.55 -13.35 7.83
N LYS A 271 4.72 -14.33 8.73
CA LYS A 271 4.72 -14.14 10.18
C LYS A 271 6.03 -14.56 10.84
N SER A 272 7.12 -14.61 10.07
CA SER A 272 8.42 -15.09 10.56
C SER A 272 8.96 -14.37 11.79
N PRO A 273 8.70 -13.07 12.04
CA PRO A 273 9.05 -12.43 13.30
C PRO A 273 8.35 -13.05 14.53
N GLY A 274 7.09 -13.49 14.39
CA GLY A 274 6.32 -14.14 15.44
C GLY A 274 6.35 -13.36 16.74
N ALA A 275 6.64 -14.05 17.85
CA ALA A 275 6.73 -13.47 19.18
C ALA A 275 7.90 -12.47 19.38
N ASN A 276 8.79 -12.34 18.41
CA ASN A 276 9.91 -11.39 18.47
C ASN A 276 9.59 -10.01 17.91
N ILE A 277 8.40 -9.82 17.35
CA ILE A 277 7.98 -8.50 16.85
C ILE A 277 7.74 -7.56 18.04
N LEU A 278 8.20 -6.32 17.92
CA LEU A 278 8.02 -5.30 18.95
C LEU A 278 7.12 -4.18 18.45
N HIS A 279 7.59 -3.43 17.50
CA HIS A 279 6.84 -2.33 16.88
C HIS A 279 6.52 -2.65 15.44
N GLY A 280 5.42 -2.11 14.96
CA GLY A 280 5.16 -2.02 13.54
C GLY A 280 6.11 -1.05 12.85
N GLN A 281 5.92 -0.88 11.55
CA GLN A 281 6.66 0.13 10.78
C GLN A 281 6.09 1.53 11.09
N TRP A 282 7.01 2.47 11.19
CA TRP A 282 6.76 3.92 11.26
C TRP A 282 7.08 4.55 9.90
#